data_4a7611f2f2c29be193dcd8b4d69ab645
#
_entry.id   4a7611f2f2c29be193dcd8b4d69ab645
#
_cell.length_a   1.000
_cell.length_b   1.000
_cell.length_c   1.000
_cell.angle_alpha   90.00
_cell.angle_beta   90.00
_cell.angle_gamma   90.00
#
_symmetry.space_group_name_H-M   'P 1'
#
loop_
_entity.id
_entity.type
_entity.pdbx_description
1 polymer ?
#
loop_
_entity_poly.entity_id
_entity_poly.type
_entity_poly.pdbx_seq_one_letter_code
_entity_poly.pdbx_strand_id
1 'polypeptide(L)'
;NQVSVTRNWRDFTTPHDDTDILFGELTGYPCCTSNLHQGWPKMVQNLIYATGDNGVAALVYAPCEAKVKVGDGKTLLLREETNYPFDEAIAFHFGFEDKKVKESFFPFRFRVPAWCTKPDIRLNGEKLSLDTQPGEIVSISRNWKTGDVLNVEFPAQVDISYWYDGGAVVERGPLLYALKMNEKWEKKNIEKEYVAKYGSWYFEVTSDSPWNYAFMKKNLQKESLPAGFIVEKKALKDGVYPWNVDNAPLQIRTKANRIPSWTLYRGSAGPIPFNTQQGKDYTDTEETIELIPYGCTTLRIAQFPVR
;
A
#
# COMPACT_ATOMS: atom_id res chain seq x y z
N ASN A 1 7.49 1.27 -14.11
CA ASN A 1 8.47 2.24 -13.60
C ASN A 1 8.36 3.57 -14.33
N GLN A 2 8.29 4.67 -13.58
CA GLN A 2 8.02 6.01 -14.11
C GLN A 2 8.92 7.03 -13.42
N VAL A 3 9.64 7.85 -14.18
CA VAL A 3 10.60 8.84 -13.66
C VAL A 3 10.21 10.28 -13.95
N SER A 4 9.20 10.48 -14.78
CA SER A 4 8.59 11.78 -15.04
C SER A 4 7.16 11.63 -15.54
N VAL A 5 6.38 12.68 -15.34
CA VAL A 5 5.04 12.84 -15.90
C VAL A 5 5.01 14.21 -16.58
N THR A 6 5.06 14.21 -17.90
CA THR A 6 5.02 15.44 -18.72
C THR A 6 4.12 15.21 -19.93
N ARG A 7 3.55 16.29 -20.46
CA ARG A 7 2.57 16.17 -21.54
C ARG A 7 3.17 15.67 -22.85
N ASN A 8 4.36 16.06 -23.21
CA ASN A 8 4.88 15.93 -24.58
C ASN A 8 5.95 14.85 -24.77
N TRP A 9 6.08 13.88 -23.86
CA TRP A 9 7.13 12.89 -23.99
C TRP A 9 6.72 11.59 -24.68
N ARG A 10 5.42 11.42 -24.98
CA ARG A 10 4.93 10.25 -25.70
C ARG A 10 4.93 10.50 -27.21
N ASP A 11 5.68 9.68 -27.94
CA ASP A 11 5.73 9.71 -29.39
C ASP A 11 4.66 8.83 -30.05
N PHE A 12 3.74 8.29 -29.29
CA PHE A 12 2.66 7.45 -29.81
C PHE A 12 1.32 7.91 -29.26
N THR A 13 0.34 7.91 -30.10
CA THR A 13 -1.04 8.12 -29.70
C THR A 13 -1.57 6.86 -29.04
N THR A 14 -2.10 6.99 -27.85
CA THR A 14 -2.96 5.99 -27.25
C THR A 14 -4.40 6.31 -27.64
N PRO A 15 -5.36 5.35 -27.59
CA PRO A 15 -6.77 5.67 -27.76
C PRO A 15 -7.30 6.64 -26.71
N HIS A 16 -6.46 7.02 -25.75
CA HIS A 16 -6.79 7.78 -24.58
C HIS A 16 -6.21 9.20 -24.56
N ASP A 17 -5.62 9.69 -25.61
CA ASP A 17 -4.92 10.98 -25.66
C ASP A 17 -3.63 11.04 -24.82
N ASP A 18 -2.87 12.11 -25.00
CA ASP A 18 -1.60 12.37 -24.31
C ASP A 18 -1.75 12.95 -22.90
N THR A 19 -3.00 13.20 -22.46
CA THR A 19 -3.32 13.70 -21.11
C THR A 19 -3.66 12.61 -20.10
N ASP A 20 -3.66 11.37 -20.49
CA ASP A 20 -4.02 10.22 -19.64
C ASP A 20 -3.10 9.98 -18.44
N ILE A 21 -1.97 10.66 -18.37
CA ILE A 21 -1.00 10.57 -17.28
C ILE A 21 -0.76 11.92 -16.58
N LEU A 22 -1.49 12.95 -16.92
CA LEU A 22 -1.32 14.28 -16.35
C LEU A 22 -2.16 14.47 -15.08
N PHE A 23 -1.66 15.34 -14.21
CA PHE A 23 -2.37 15.78 -13.01
C PHE A 23 -2.98 17.15 -13.27
N GLY A 24 -4.24 17.22 -13.66
CA GLY A 24 -4.94 18.45 -14.02
C GLY A 24 -6.33 18.56 -13.43
N GLU A 25 -7.02 19.66 -13.75
CA GLU A 25 -8.40 19.90 -13.33
C GLU A 25 -9.37 18.85 -13.90
N LEU A 26 -9.18 18.54 -15.17
CA LEU A 26 -9.98 17.54 -15.88
C LEU A 26 -9.04 16.55 -16.58
N THR A 27 -9.35 15.30 -16.47
CA THR A 27 -8.51 14.21 -17.03
C THR A 27 -8.85 13.85 -18.46
N GLY A 28 -9.89 14.48 -19.04
CA GLY A 28 -10.44 14.05 -20.32
C GLY A 28 -11.33 12.80 -20.23
N TYR A 29 -11.44 12.19 -19.04
CA TYR A 29 -12.24 10.98 -18.77
C TYR A 29 -13.29 11.24 -17.71
N PRO A 30 -14.38 11.96 -18.03
CA PRO A 30 -15.39 12.32 -17.04
C PRO A 30 -16.08 11.09 -16.43
N CYS A 31 -16.22 10.00 -17.18
CA CYS A 31 -16.77 8.76 -16.67
C CYS A 31 -15.89 8.14 -15.56
N CYS A 32 -14.58 8.09 -15.74
CA CYS A 32 -13.65 7.56 -14.74
C CYS A 32 -13.58 8.47 -13.52
N THR A 33 -13.48 9.78 -13.71
CA THR A 33 -13.44 10.77 -12.65
C THR A 33 -14.72 10.76 -11.83
N SER A 34 -15.89 10.69 -12.46
CA SER A 34 -17.18 10.67 -11.77
C SER A 34 -17.47 9.34 -11.07
N ASN A 35 -16.87 8.25 -11.48
CA ASN A 35 -17.09 6.94 -10.88
C ASN A 35 -16.07 6.57 -9.80
N LEU A 36 -14.85 7.12 -9.84
CA LEU A 36 -13.81 6.83 -8.86
C LEU A 36 -14.25 7.03 -7.41
N HIS A 37 -14.92 8.14 -7.14
CA HIS A 37 -15.38 8.45 -5.78
C HIS A 37 -16.45 7.50 -5.24
N GLN A 38 -17.17 6.78 -6.11
CA GLN A 38 -18.14 5.76 -5.68
C GLN A 38 -17.46 4.54 -5.03
N GLY A 39 -16.19 4.30 -5.31
CA GLY A 39 -15.42 3.22 -4.72
C GLY A 39 -15.29 3.36 -3.21
N TRP A 40 -15.10 4.58 -2.71
CA TRP A 40 -14.89 4.84 -1.28
C TRP A 40 -16.11 4.51 -0.41
N PRO A 41 -17.33 4.99 -0.70
CA PRO A 41 -18.51 4.60 0.06
C PRO A 41 -18.75 3.09 0.03
N LYS A 42 -18.54 2.45 -1.13
CA LYS A 42 -18.69 0.98 -1.25
C LYS A 42 -17.64 0.24 -0.43
N MET A 43 -16.39 0.71 -0.40
CA MET A 43 -15.35 0.14 0.45
C MET A 43 -15.75 0.25 1.92
N VAL A 44 -16.15 1.45 2.39
CA VAL A 44 -16.54 1.68 3.78
C VAL A 44 -17.73 0.79 4.19
N GLN A 45 -18.72 0.63 3.32
CA GLN A 45 -19.87 -0.27 3.56
C GLN A 45 -19.48 -1.75 3.68
N ASN A 46 -18.30 -2.12 3.17
CA ASN A 46 -17.81 -3.50 3.11
C ASN A 46 -16.56 -3.72 3.99
N LEU A 47 -16.31 -2.89 4.99
CA LEU A 47 -15.26 -3.14 5.98
C LEU A 47 -15.69 -4.23 6.96
N ILE A 48 -16.95 -4.18 7.40
CA ILE A 48 -17.54 -5.14 8.35
C ILE A 48 -18.76 -5.81 7.72
N TYR A 49 -18.83 -7.11 7.80
CA TYR A 49 -19.90 -7.93 7.24
C TYR A 49 -20.72 -8.62 8.33
N ALA A 50 -22.03 -8.63 8.20
CA ALA A 50 -22.87 -9.58 8.89
C ALA A 50 -22.74 -10.96 8.21
N THR A 51 -22.70 -12.04 9.00
CA THR A 51 -22.59 -13.41 8.48
C THR A 51 -23.89 -14.17 8.66
N GLY A 52 -24.12 -15.19 7.80
CA GLY A 52 -25.40 -15.94 7.78
C GLY A 52 -25.72 -16.73 9.05
N ASP A 53 -24.76 -16.91 9.95
CA ASP A 53 -24.90 -17.55 11.26
C ASP A 53 -25.04 -16.52 12.41
N ASN A 54 -25.57 -15.34 12.11
CA ASN A 54 -25.73 -14.23 13.05
C ASN A 54 -24.42 -13.75 13.71
N GLY A 55 -23.30 -13.94 13.03
CA GLY A 55 -22.00 -13.44 13.41
C GLY A 55 -21.60 -12.18 12.67
N VAL A 56 -20.33 -11.82 12.79
CA VAL A 56 -19.74 -10.65 12.14
C VAL A 56 -18.32 -10.96 11.64
N ALA A 57 -17.92 -10.36 10.52
CA ALA A 57 -16.59 -10.54 9.95
C ALA A 57 -15.94 -9.21 9.59
N ALA A 58 -14.68 -9.04 9.99
CA ALA A 58 -13.76 -7.97 9.59
C ALA A 58 -12.70 -8.57 8.64
N LEU A 59 -12.83 -8.34 7.34
CA LEU A 59 -11.98 -8.97 6.32
C LEU A 59 -11.01 -7.97 5.65
N VAL A 60 -11.29 -6.68 5.78
CA VAL A 60 -10.48 -5.55 5.32
C VAL A 60 -10.30 -4.61 6.50
N TYR A 61 -9.07 -4.20 6.76
CA TYR A 61 -8.72 -3.45 7.96
C TYR A 61 -8.63 -1.96 7.68
N ALA A 62 -9.46 -1.19 8.39
CA ALA A 62 -9.43 0.27 8.40
C ALA A 62 -10.16 0.78 9.64
N PRO A 63 -9.79 1.94 10.19
CA PRO A 63 -10.49 2.49 11.34
C PRO A 63 -11.96 2.75 10.99
N CYS A 64 -12.86 2.11 11.74
CA CYS A 64 -14.29 2.23 11.50
C CYS A 64 -15.13 1.93 12.74
N GLU A 65 -16.39 2.34 12.69
CA GLU A 65 -17.44 1.94 13.63
C GLU A 65 -18.62 1.31 12.87
N ALA A 66 -19.10 0.18 13.35
CA ALA A 66 -20.19 -0.56 12.74
C ALA A 66 -21.27 -0.92 13.74
N LYS A 67 -22.52 -0.88 13.29
CA LYS A 67 -23.68 -1.44 14.00
C LYS A 67 -24.17 -2.68 13.25
N VAL A 68 -24.14 -3.83 13.91
CA VAL A 68 -24.49 -5.12 13.28
C VAL A 68 -25.41 -5.91 14.19
N LYS A 69 -26.41 -6.55 13.61
CA LYS A 69 -27.23 -7.53 14.34
C LYS A 69 -26.46 -8.83 14.49
N VAL A 70 -26.36 -9.34 15.73
CA VAL A 70 -25.61 -10.54 16.07
C VAL A 70 -26.39 -11.46 17.02
N GLY A 71 -26.01 -12.72 17.05
CA GLY A 71 -26.58 -13.72 17.96
C GLY A 71 -28.09 -13.81 17.85
N ASP A 72 -28.77 -13.57 18.95
CA ASP A 72 -30.23 -13.57 19.09
C ASP A 72 -30.88 -12.21 18.75
N GLY A 73 -30.28 -11.43 17.87
CA GLY A 73 -30.80 -10.13 17.39
C GLY A 73 -30.34 -8.91 18.17
N LYS A 74 -29.33 -9.06 19.02
CA LYS A 74 -28.69 -7.91 19.69
C LYS A 74 -27.96 -7.02 18.69
N THR A 75 -27.95 -5.69 18.94
CA THR A 75 -27.17 -4.76 18.12
C THR A 75 -25.77 -4.59 18.73
N LEU A 76 -24.79 -5.17 18.07
CA LEU A 76 -23.37 -4.96 18.36
C LEU A 76 -22.96 -3.56 17.90
N LEU A 77 -22.19 -2.87 18.74
CA LEU A 77 -21.38 -1.71 18.40
C LEU A 77 -19.95 -2.20 18.32
N LEU A 78 -19.42 -2.32 17.11
CA LEU A 78 -18.04 -2.72 16.87
C LEU A 78 -17.24 -1.52 16.43
N ARG A 79 -16.12 -1.24 17.11
CA ARG A 79 -15.15 -0.22 16.70
C ARG A 79 -13.81 -0.87 16.40
N GLU A 80 -13.30 -0.62 15.21
CA GLU A 80 -11.98 -1.04 14.77
C GLU A 80 -11.03 0.15 14.84
N GLU A 81 -9.96 0.01 15.62
CA GLU A 81 -8.89 0.99 15.75
C GLU A 81 -7.62 0.43 15.14
N THR A 82 -7.06 1.15 14.18
CA THR A 82 -5.82 0.76 13.51
C THR A 82 -5.24 1.91 12.70
N ASN A 83 -3.93 1.86 12.47
CA ASN A 83 -3.23 2.67 11.46
C ASN A 83 -2.79 1.80 10.27
N TYR A 84 -3.41 0.64 10.08
CA TYR A 84 -3.17 -0.23 8.93
C TYR A 84 -3.36 0.54 7.61
N PRO A 85 -2.50 0.43 6.62
CA PRO A 85 -1.41 -0.54 6.45
C PRO A 85 -0.04 -0.07 6.97
N PHE A 86 0.06 1.07 7.64
CA PHE A 86 1.34 1.58 8.17
C PHE A 86 1.70 1.00 9.53
N ASP A 87 0.72 0.49 10.26
CA ASP A 87 0.89 -0.25 11.49
C ASP A 87 0.42 -1.70 11.34
N GLU A 88 0.89 -2.56 12.20
CA GLU A 88 0.63 -3.99 12.21
C GLU A 88 -0.49 -4.37 13.18
N ALA A 89 -0.83 -3.45 14.09
CA ALA A 89 -1.80 -3.67 15.15
C ALA A 89 -3.22 -3.23 14.75
N ILE A 90 -4.19 -4.06 15.14
CA ILE A 90 -5.62 -3.82 14.96
C ILE A 90 -6.31 -4.15 16.29
N ALA A 91 -7.13 -3.24 16.79
CA ALA A 91 -7.92 -3.46 17.99
C ALA A 91 -9.42 -3.41 17.66
N PHE A 92 -10.13 -4.47 18.00
CA PHE A 92 -11.58 -4.55 17.90
C PHE A 92 -12.20 -4.39 19.27
N HIS A 93 -13.01 -3.34 19.44
CA HIS A 93 -13.73 -3.03 20.68
C HIS A 93 -15.19 -3.44 20.55
N PHE A 94 -15.65 -4.23 21.50
CA PHE A 94 -17.02 -4.78 21.49
C PHE A 94 -17.90 -4.06 22.50
N GLY A 95 -19.10 -3.65 22.07
CA GLY A 95 -20.13 -3.07 22.91
C GLY A 95 -21.51 -3.39 22.36
N PHE A 96 -22.56 -3.07 23.11
CA PHE A 96 -23.93 -3.24 22.64
C PHE A 96 -24.71 -1.93 22.75
N GLU A 97 -25.58 -1.67 21.77
CA GLU A 97 -26.41 -0.45 21.72
C GLU A 97 -27.35 -0.36 22.93
N ASP A 98 -28.02 -1.47 23.28
CA ASP A 98 -28.79 -1.57 24.53
C ASP A 98 -27.85 -1.82 25.71
N LYS A 99 -27.70 -0.81 26.57
CA LYS A 99 -26.87 -0.87 27.79
C LYS A 99 -27.25 -1.97 28.78
N LYS A 100 -28.44 -2.57 28.66
CA LYS A 100 -28.88 -3.72 29.46
C LYS A 100 -28.22 -5.02 28.99
N VAL A 101 -27.84 -5.10 27.70
CA VAL A 101 -27.14 -6.26 27.14
C VAL A 101 -25.68 -6.25 27.63
N LYS A 102 -25.32 -7.26 28.43
CA LYS A 102 -23.95 -7.38 28.94
C LYS A 102 -23.08 -8.28 28.07
N GLU A 103 -23.70 -9.26 27.43
CA GLU A 103 -23.03 -10.22 26.54
C GLU A 103 -23.99 -10.80 25.50
N SER A 104 -23.43 -11.33 24.43
CA SER A 104 -24.15 -12.10 23.40
C SER A 104 -23.22 -13.13 22.78
N PHE A 105 -23.75 -14.33 22.51
CA PHE A 105 -22.98 -15.36 21.82
C PHE A 105 -23.08 -15.18 20.32
N PHE A 106 -21.93 -15.04 19.65
CA PHE A 106 -21.83 -15.03 18.18
C PHE A 106 -20.40 -15.32 17.71
N PRO A 107 -20.20 -15.79 16.48
CA PRO A 107 -18.89 -15.90 15.86
C PRO A 107 -18.40 -14.52 15.37
N PHE A 108 -17.18 -14.17 15.77
CA PHE A 108 -16.43 -13.07 15.19
C PHE A 108 -15.34 -13.63 14.28
N ARG A 109 -15.25 -13.12 13.05
CA ARG A 109 -14.29 -13.57 12.06
C ARG A 109 -13.38 -12.44 11.61
N PHE A 110 -12.12 -12.79 11.40
CA PHE A 110 -11.14 -11.89 10.80
C PHE A 110 -10.18 -12.68 9.91
N ARG A 111 -9.56 -12.00 8.95
CA ARG A 111 -8.66 -12.64 8.00
C ARG A 111 -7.20 -12.47 8.42
N VAL A 112 -6.44 -13.55 8.52
CA VAL A 112 -4.98 -13.48 8.60
C VAL A 112 -4.45 -13.18 7.20
N PRO A 113 -3.68 -12.09 6.98
CA PRO A 113 -3.09 -11.82 5.68
C PRO A 113 -2.16 -12.94 5.22
N ALA A 114 -2.11 -13.20 3.91
CA ALA A 114 -1.28 -14.28 3.35
C ALA A 114 0.24 -14.10 3.60
N TRP A 115 0.69 -12.87 3.81
CA TRP A 115 2.08 -12.56 4.14
C TRP A 115 2.41 -12.74 5.63
N CYS A 116 1.40 -12.85 6.52
CA CYS A 116 1.63 -13.00 7.96
C CYS A 116 1.64 -14.48 8.35
N THR A 117 2.79 -14.98 8.79
CA THR A 117 2.96 -16.38 9.19
C THR A 117 2.75 -16.62 10.68
N LYS A 118 2.85 -15.59 11.51
CA LYS A 118 2.77 -15.71 12.97
C LYS A 118 2.01 -14.51 13.57
N PRO A 119 0.67 -14.46 13.45
CA PRO A 119 -0.10 -13.41 14.09
C PRO A 119 -0.02 -13.53 15.62
N ASP A 120 -0.02 -12.39 16.32
CA ASP A 120 -0.26 -12.37 17.77
C ASP A 120 -1.70 -11.91 18.01
N ILE A 121 -2.49 -12.78 18.66
CA ILE A 121 -3.93 -12.56 18.88
C ILE A 121 -4.18 -12.58 20.38
N ARG A 122 -4.75 -11.49 20.89
CA ARG A 122 -4.99 -11.31 22.34
C ARG A 122 -6.40 -10.83 22.59
N LEU A 123 -7.05 -11.45 23.55
CA LEU A 123 -8.35 -11.02 24.06
C LEU A 123 -8.18 -10.44 25.47
N ASN A 124 -8.54 -9.19 25.66
CA ASN A 124 -8.39 -8.48 26.94
C ASN A 124 -6.95 -8.57 27.51
N GLY A 125 -5.95 -8.56 26.60
CA GLY A 125 -4.52 -8.69 26.95
C GLY A 125 -4.01 -10.14 27.05
N GLU A 126 -4.88 -11.12 27.19
CA GLU A 126 -4.49 -12.53 27.26
C GLU A 126 -4.30 -13.13 25.86
N LYS A 127 -3.18 -13.82 25.65
CA LYS A 127 -2.86 -14.47 24.39
C LYS A 127 -3.81 -15.65 24.12
N LEU A 128 -4.41 -15.67 22.93
CA LEU A 128 -5.19 -16.80 22.46
C LEU A 128 -4.29 -17.78 21.69
N SER A 129 -4.34 -19.06 22.09
CA SER A 129 -3.71 -20.14 21.34
C SER A 129 -4.65 -20.61 20.24
N LEU A 130 -4.54 -20.00 19.07
CA LEU A 130 -5.29 -20.36 17.88
C LEU A 130 -4.31 -20.95 16.86
N ASP A 131 -4.66 -22.07 16.27
CA ASP A 131 -3.96 -22.58 15.09
C ASP A 131 -4.42 -21.75 13.88
N THR A 132 -3.49 -21.00 13.30
CA THR A 132 -3.80 -20.06 12.23
C THR A 132 -2.84 -20.25 11.06
N GLN A 133 -3.38 -20.16 9.85
CA GLN A 133 -2.59 -20.25 8.63
C GLN A 133 -2.62 -18.92 7.87
N PRO A 134 -1.54 -18.57 7.13
CA PRO A 134 -1.53 -17.42 6.22
C PRO A 134 -2.68 -17.47 5.22
N GLY A 135 -3.45 -16.39 5.10
CA GLY A 135 -4.60 -16.29 4.19
C GLY A 135 -5.92 -16.80 4.77
N GLU A 136 -5.91 -17.40 5.96
CA GLU A 136 -7.09 -18.00 6.58
C GLU A 136 -8.05 -16.95 7.17
N ILE A 137 -9.33 -17.30 7.23
CA ILE A 137 -10.35 -16.60 8.01
C ILE A 137 -10.51 -17.31 9.34
N VAL A 138 -10.01 -16.70 10.40
CA VAL A 138 -10.12 -17.17 11.78
C VAL A 138 -11.52 -16.87 12.32
N SER A 139 -12.13 -17.82 13.01
CA SER A 139 -13.44 -17.65 13.66
C SER A 139 -13.33 -17.90 15.16
N ILE A 140 -13.77 -16.93 15.96
CA ILE A 140 -13.84 -17.03 17.42
C ILE A 140 -15.31 -16.98 17.84
N SER A 141 -15.86 -18.12 18.26
CA SER A 141 -17.24 -18.24 18.72
C SER A 141 -17.29 -18.26 20.25
N ARG A 142 -17.89 -17.22 20.83
CA ARG A 142 -17.97 -17.06 22.29
C ARG A 142 -19.08 -16.09 22.71
N ASN A 143 -19.36 -16.01 24.01
CA ASN A 143 -20.08 -14.88 24.60
C ASN A 143 -19.16 -13.65 24.61
N TRP A 144 -19.37 -12.70 23.70
CA TRP A 144 -18.70 -11.42 23.69
C TRP A 144 -19.36 -10.48 24.68
N LYS A 145 -18.55 -9.78 25.46
CA LYS A 145 -19.01 -8.86 26.52
C LYS A 145 -18.79 -7.41 26.13
N THR A 146 -19.63 -6.54 26.63
CA THR A 146 -19.36 -5.10 26.58
C THR A 146 -18.02 -4.80 27.25
N GLY A 147 -17.12 -4.14 26.52
CA GLY A 147 -15.76 -3.81 26.98
C GLY A 147 -14.71 -4.84 26.57
N ASP A 148 -15.07 -5.97 25.96
CA ASP A 148 -14.06 -6.87 25.38
C ASP A 148 -13.25 -6.13 24.31
N VAL A 149 -11.95 -6.39 24.27
CA VAL A 149 -11.01 -5.90 23.27
C VAL A 149 -10.23 -7.06 22.68
N LEU A 150 -10.39 -7.31 21.40
CA LEU A 150 -9.58 -8.27 20.64
C LEU A 150 -8.49 -7.49 19.91
N ASN A 151 -7.24 -7.70 20.33
CA ASN A 151 -6.06 -7.17 19.65
C ASN A 151 -5.48 -8.23 18.73
N VAL A 152 -5.23 -7.85 17.49
CA VAL A 152 -4.60 -8.68 16.47
C VAL A 152 -3.40 -7.93 15.93
N GLU A 153 -2.24 -8.54 15.98
CA GLU A 153 -1.01 -7.99 15.40
C GLU A 153 -0.51 -8.92 14.29
N PHE A 154 -0.18 -8.34 13.15
CA PHE A 154 0.35 -9.03 11.98
C PHE A 154 1.80 -8.61 11.72
N PRO A 155 2.81 -9.23 12.39
CA PRO A 155 4.20 -8.85 12.21
C PRO A 155 4.65 -8.96 10.76
N ALA A 156 5.04 -7.83 10.17
CA ALA A 156 5.46 -7.74 8.79
C ALA A 156 6.98 -7.75 8.67
N GLN A 157 7.50 -8.53 7.75
CA GLN A 157 8.91 -8.59 7.38
C GLN A 157 9.08 -8.10 5.95
N VAL A 158 10.30 -7.64 5.62
CA VAL A 158 10.66 -7.35 4.23
C VAL A 158 10.75 -8.67 3.47
N ASP A 159 10.14 -8.70 2.30
CA ASP A 159 10.19 -9.81 1.37
C ASP A 159 10.47 -9.30 -0.05
N ILE A 160 10.94 -10.19 -0.92
CA ILE A 160 11.24 -9.88 -2.31
C ILE A 160 10.42 -10.78 -3.20
N SER A 161 9.58 -10.16 -4.02
CA SER A 161 8.91 -10.85 -5.11
C SER A 161 9.58 -10.52 -6.45
N TYR A 162 9.39 -11.37 -7.43
CA TYR A 162 9.92 -11.18 -8.78
C TYR A 162 8.77 -11.08 -9.76
N TRP A 163 8.78 -10.01 -10.51
CA TRP A 163 7.72 -9.68 -11.43
C TRP A 163 8.23 -9.74 -12.88
N TYR A 164 7.53 -9.02 -13.76
CA TYR A 164 7.85 -9.01 -15.18
C TYR A 164 9.34 -8.76 -15.42
N ASP A 165 9.93 -9.46 -16.40
CA ASP A 165 11.35 -9.42 -16.73
C ASP A 165 12.31 -9.77 -15.58
N GLY A 166 11.84 -10.54 -14.59
CA GLY A 166 12.66 -10.95 -13.45
C GLY A 166 13.08 -9.80 -12.53
N GLY A 167 12.45 -8.65 -12.65
CA GLY A 167 12.74 -7.52 -11.78
C GLY A 167 12.29 -7.77 -10.35
N ALA A 168 13.14 -7.43 -9.38
CA ALA A 168 12.85 -7.56 -7.96
C ALA A 168 11.96 -6.41 -7.47
N VAL A 169 10.99 -6.76 -6.64
CA VAL A 169 10.08 -5.85 -5.98
C VAL A 169 10.21 -6.02 -4.47
N VAL A 170 10.34 -4.93 -3.75
CA VAL A 170 10.45 -4.93 -2.30
C VAL A 170 9.06 -4.76 -1.69
N GLU A 171 8.68 -5.69 -0.85
CA GLU A 171 7.40 -5.73 -0.16
C GLU A 171 7.61 -5.81 1.35
N ARG A 172 6.66 -5.26 2.11
CA ARG A 172 6.60 -5.47 3.56
C ARG A 172 5.14 -5.42 4.01
N GLY A 173 4.66 -6.55 4.49
CA GLY A 173 3.24 -6.69 4.81
C GLY A 173 2.37 -6.42 3.58
N PRO A 174 1.37 -5.53 3.67
CA PRO A 174 0.49 -5.20 2.56
C PRO A 174 1.07 -4.15 1.60
N LEU A 175 2.26 -3.63 1.86
CA LEU A 175 2.85 -2.51 1.15
C LEU A 175 3.95 -2.95 0.19
N LEU A 176 3.85 -2.47 -1.03
CA LEU A 176 4.90 -2.47 -2.04
C LEU A 176 5.68 -1.16 -1.93
N TYR A 177 7.00 -1.20 -2.12
CA TYR A 177 7.89 -0.05 -1.96
C TYR A 177 8.46 0.41 -3.29
N ALA A 178 8.59 1.73 -3.44
CA ALA A 178 9.20 2.39 -4.58
C ALA A 178 10.38 3.26 -4.13
N LEU A 179 11.30 3.52 -5.05
CA LEU A 179 12.41 4.43 -4.83
C LEU A 179 11.88 5.82 -4.48
N LYS A 180 12.37 6.37 -3.38
CA LYS A 180 12.09 7.75 -3.02
C LYS A 180 12.90 8.69 -3.92
N MET A 181 12.22 9.51 -4.67
CA MET A 181 12.79 10.51 -5.55
C MET A 181 12.31 11.90 -5.17
N ASN A 182 13.13 12.92 -5.42
CA ASN A 182 12.67 14.30 -5.34
C ASN A 182 11.67 14.58 -6.45
N GLU A 183 10.47 14.96 -6.09
CA GLU A 183 9.43 15.33 -7.04
C GLU A 183 9.39 16.85 -7.21
N LYS A 184 9.60 17.31 -8.44
CA LYS A 184 9.46 18.71 -8.82
C LYS A 184 8.14 18.89 -9.54
N TRP A 185 7.23 19.62 -8.91
CA TRP A 185 5.90 19.88 -9.43
C TRP A 185 5.84 21.25 -10.08
N GLU A 186 5.59 21.31 -11.37
CA GLU A 186 5.46 22.54 -12.13
C GLU A 186 4.08 22.68 -12.72
N LYS A 187 3.36 23.75 -12.34
CA LYS A 187 2.05 24.06 -12.89
C LYS A 187 2.18 24.64 -14.29
N LYS A 188 1.50 24.06 -15.26
CA LYS A 188 1.42 24.49 -16.66
C LYS A 188 -0.01 24.89 -17.01
N ASN A 189 -0.13 25.80 -17.95
CA ASN A 189 -1.44 26.16 -18.53
C ASN A 189 -1.75 25.26 -19.73
N ILE A 190 -3.02 24.94 -19.88
CA ILE A 190 -3.56 24.26 -21.05
C ILE A 190 -3.78 25.32 -22.16
N GLU A 191 -3.50 24.98 -23.40
CA GLU A 191 -3.78 25.81 -24.56
C GLU A 191 -5.28 26.09 -24.66
N LYS A 192 -5.62 27.35 -25.01
CA LYS A 192 -6.99 27.86 -24.96
C LYS A 192 -8.02 26.96 -25.67
N GLU A 193 -7.65 26.32 -26.75
CA GLU A 193 -8.50 25.43 -27.54
C GLU A 193 -8.86 24.13 -26.83
N TYR A 194 -8.05 23.70 -25.84
CA TYR A 194 -8.27 22.46 -25.10
C TYR A 194 -8.85 22.67 -23.69
N VAL A 195 -8.99 23.94 -23.24
CA VAL A 195 -9.48 24.25 -21.90
C VAL A 195 -10.85 23.65 -21.61
N ALA A 196 -11.75 23.65 -22.59
CA ALA A 196 -13.09 23.10 -22.40
C ALA A 196 -13.06 21.57 -22.11
N LYS A 197 -12.04 20.85 -22.58
CA LYS A 197 -11.92 19.40 -22.42
C LYS A 197 -11.07 19.00 -21.20
N TYR A 198 -10.00 19.73 -20.92
CA TYR A 198 -9.00 19.33 -19.96
C TYR A 198 -8.85 20.29 -18.75
N GLY A 199 -9.61 21.37 -18.71
CA GLY A 199 -9.46 22.43 -17.71
C GLY A 199 -8.37 23.40 -18.09
N SER A 200 -8.06 24.32 -17.17
CA SER A 200 -7.18 25.46 -17.44
C SER A 200 -5.70 25.16 -17.18
N TRP A 201 -5.41 24.13 -16.40
CA TRP A 201 -4.04 23.82 -15.98
C TRP A 201 -3.82 22.34 -15.70
N TYR A 202 -2.55 21.97 -15.63
CA TYR A 202 -2.08 20.66 -15.20
C TYR A 202 -0.73 20.80 -14.50
N PHE A 203 -0.29 19.74 -13.82
CA PHE A 203 1.06 19.64 -13.29
C PHE A 203 1.91 18.71 -14.13
N GLU A 204 3.12 19.16 -14.43
CA GLU A 204 4.22 18.28 -14.80
C GLU A 204 5.01 17.91 -13.55
N VAL A 205 5.39 16.65 -13.45
CA VAL A 205 6.17 16.12 -12.32
C VAL A 205 7.44 15.51 -12.87
N THR A 206 8.57 16.03 -12.42
CA THR A 206 9.91 15.57 -12.86
C THR A 206 10.80 15.30 -11.64
N SER A 207 11.92 14.63 -11.88
CA SER A 207 12.95 14.41 -10.85
C SER A 207 14.33 14.55 -11.45
N ASP A 208 15.26 15.06 -10.64
CA ASP A 208 16.69 15.01 -10.89
C ASP A 208 17.39 13.94 -10.05
N SER A 209 16.64 13.20 -9.26
CA SER A 209 17.19 12.10 -8.48
C SER A 209 17.70 10.98 -9.37
N PRO A 210 18.81 10.35 -9.02
CA PRO A 210 19.19 9.07 -9.62
C PRO A 210 18.08 8.03 -9.42
N TRP A 211 17.80 7.26 -10.48
CA TRP A 211 16.69 6.29 -10.43
C TRP A 211 17.05 4.89 -10.96
N ASN A 212 18.09 4.79 -11.78
CA ASN A 212 18.48 3.57 -12.50
C ASN A 212 19.35 2.66 -11.63
N TYR A 213 18.78 2.09 -10.59
CA TYR A 213 19.43 1.20 -9.64
C TYR A 213 19.11 -0.27 -9.90
N ALA A 214 20.05 -1.14 -9.53
CA ALA A 214 19.87 -2.58 -9.47
C ALA A 214 20.20 -3.12 -8.09
N PHE A 215 19.57 -4.21 -7.71
CA PHE A 215 19.98 -5.00 -6.56
C PHE A 215 20.96 -6.08 -6.94
N MET A 216 21.95 -6.30 -6.09
CA MET A 216 22.84 -7.46 -6.22
C MET A 216 22.14 -8.71 -5.68
N LYS A 217 22.12 -9.78 -6.46
CA LYS A 217 21.45 -11.06 -6.10
C LYS A 217 21.82 -11.57 -4.70
N LYS A 218 23.08 -11.40 -4.30
CA LYS A 218 23.55 -11.79 -2.96
C LYS A 218 22.81 -11.07 -1.82
N ASN A 219 22.33 -9.83 -2.05
CA ASN A 219 21.65 -9.00 -1.06
C ASN A 219 20.15 -9.34 -0.96
N LEU A 220 19.63 -10.13 -1.91
CA LEU A 220 18.22 -10.52 -1.97
C LEU A 220 17.96 -11.93 -1.40
N GLN A 221 18.98 -12.56 -0.84
CA GLN A 221 18.80 -13.85 -0.15
C GLN A 221 17.98 -13.62 1.13
N LYS A 222 17.05 -14.53 1.41
CA LYS A 222 16.11 -14.41 2.53
C LYS A 222 16.81 -14.12 3.87
N GLU A 223 17.94 -14.76 4.09
CA GLU A 223 18.76 -14.60 5.29
C GLU A 223 19.45 -13.22 5.37
N SER A 224 19.66 -12.56 4.22
CA SER A 224 20.32 -11.26 4.11
C SER A 224 19.35 -10.09 4.26
N LEU A 225 18.04 -10.30 4.04
CA LEU A 225 17.05 -9.22 4.03
C LEU A 225 17.01 -8.41 5.33
N PRO A 226 16.99 -9.01 6.54
CA PRO A 226 16.90 -8.24 7.78
C PRO A 226 18.09 -7.30 8.00
N ALA A 227 19.27 -7.66 7.53
CA ALA A 227 20.47 -6.83 7.66
C ALA A 227 20.64 -5.86 6.48
N GLY A 228 20.14 -6.22 5.29
CA GLY A 228 20.29 -5.45 4.06
C GLY A 228 19.19 -4.42 3.81
N PHE A 229 18.04 -4.58 4.43
CA PHE A 229 16.86 -3.73 4.26
C PHE A 229 16.39 -3.19 5.61
N ILE A 230 16.90 -2.03 6.00
CA ILE A 230 16.64 -1.44 7.31
C ILE A 230 15.34 -0.66 7.27
N VAL A 231 14.34 -1.13 8.02
CA VAL A 231 13.04 -0.50 8.13
C VAL A 231 13.07 0.60 9.18
N GLU A 232 12.66 1.80 8.80
CA GLU A 232 12.47 2.93 9.69
C GLU A 232 10.99 3.30 9.74
N LYS A 233 10.46 3.44 10.95
CA LYS A 233 9.08 3.82 11.19
C LYS A 233 9.03 5.19 11.87
N LYS A 234 8.25 6.09 11.31
CA LYS A 234 7.93 7.40 11.88
C LYS A 234 6.53 7.36 12.46
N ALA A 235 6.31 8.05 13.56
CA ALA A 235 4.96 8.21 14.11
C ALA A 235 4.06 8.94 13.09
N LEU A 236 2.86 8.43 12.90
CA LEU A 236 1.80 9.14 12.19
C LEU A 236 1.42 10.38 13.00
N LYS A 237 1.29 11.50 12.33
CA LYS A 237 0.88 12.77 12.95
C LYS A 237 -0.58 13.04 12.63
N ASP A 238 -1.34 13.40 13.65
CA ASP A 238 -2.74 13.77 13.48
C ASP A 238 -2.91 14.92 12.48
N GLY A 239 -3.87 14.78 11.58
CA GLY A 239 -4.16 15.79 10.56
C GLY A 239 -3.13 15.89 9.43
N VAL A 240 -2.09 15.07 9.42
CA VAL A 240 -1.09 15.04 8.35
C VAL A 240 -1.39 13.88 7.39
N TYR A 241 -1.53 14.19 6.11
CA TYR A 241 -1.73 13.18 5.07
C TYR A 241 -0.46 12.35 4.87
N PRO A 242 -0.50 11.03 5.14
CA PRO A 242 0.70 10.19 5.14
C PRO A 242 1.12 9.69 3.75
N TRP A 243 0.22 9.75 2.77
CA TRP A 243 0.46 9.21 1.43
C TRP A 243 1.11 10.25 0.51
N ASN A 244 2.28 10.73 0.90
CA ASN A 244 3.14 11.60 0.09
C ASN A 244 4.63 11.39 0.45
N VAL A 245 5.53 11.89 -0.38
CA VAL A 245 6.99 11.68 -0.27
C VAL A 245 7.54 12.18 1.07
N ASP A 246 7.06 13.32 1.58
CA ASP A 246 7.61 13.97 2.78
C ASP A 246 7.13 13.32 4.07
N ASN A 247 5.89 12.82 4.07
CA ASN A 247 5.22 12.31 5.26
C ASN A 247 5.11 10.79 5.30
N ALA A 248 5.75 10.08 4.37
CA ALA A 248 5.76 8.62 4.35
C ALA A 248 6.18 8.07 5.73
N PRO A 249 5.29 7.34 6.44
CA PRO A 249 5.58 6.90 7.81
C PRO A 249 6.50 5.69 7.89
N LEU A 250 6.67 5.01 6.76
CA LEU A 250 7.57 3.86 6.63
C LEU A 250 8.61 4.17 5.55
N GLN A 251 9.84 3.82 5.84
CA GLN A 251 10.97 3.95 4.93
C GLN A 251 11.87 2.73 5.06
N ILE A 252 12.41 2.26 3.95
CA ILE A 252 13.42 1.19 3.93
C ILE A 252 14.69 1.76 3.35
N ARG A 253 15.79 1.65 4.08
CA ARG A 253 17.14 1.94 3.55
C ARG A 253 17.82 0.64 3.15
N THR A 254 18.41 0.65 1.96
CA THR A 254 19.14 -0.51 1.41
C THR A 254 20.27 -0.06 0.50
N LYS A 255 21.10 -1.02 0.09
CA LYS A 255 22.20 -0.82 -0.86
C LYS A 255 21.81 -1.25 -2.26
N ALA A 256 22.20 -0.45 -3.25
CA ALA A 256 22.00 -0.74 -4.66
C ALA A 256 23.15 -0.18 -5.50
N ASN A 257 23.30 -0.72 -6.70
CA ASN A 257 24.31 -0.26 -7.66
C ASN A 257 23.62 0.44 -8.82
N ARG A 258 24.24 1.48 -9.36
CA ARG A 258 23.74 2.17 -10.56
C ARG A 258 23.91 1.28 -11.79
N ILE A 259 22.96 1.40 -12.72
CA ILE A 259 23.07 0.84 -14.08
C ILE A 259 23.09 2.00 -15.07
N PRO A 260 24.27 2.53 -15.46
CA PRO A 260 24.34 3.64 -16.40
C PRO A 260 23.69 3.37 -17.76
N SER A 261 23.68 2.12 -18.20
CA SER A 261 23.04 1.69 -19.45
C SER A 261 21.52 1.66 -19.40
N TRP A 262 20.91 1.67 -18.21
CA TRP A 262 19.46 1.76 -18.05
C TRP A 262 19.03 3.22 -18.14
N THR A 263 18.60 3.59 -19.32
CA THR A 263 18.30 4.99 -19.67
C THR A 263 16.78 5.17 -19.89
N LEU A 264 16.39 6.43 -20.04
CA LEU A 264 15.02 6.77 -20.38
C LEU A 264 14.65 6.22 -21.78
N TYR A 265 13.45 5.70 -21.86
CA TYR A 265 12.80 5.34 -23.08
C TYR A 265 11.49 6.14 -23.19
N ARG A 266 11.42 7.01 -24.19
CA ARG A 266 10.24 7.89 -24.42
C ARG A 266 9.84 8.67 -23.14
N GLY A 267 10.82 9.22 -22.42
CA GLY A 267 10.59 10.01 -21.22
C GLY A 267 10.28 9.24 -19.94
N SER A 268 10.14 7.92 -20.01
CA SER A 268 9.92 7.03 -18.83
C SER A 268 11.13 6.14 -18.60
N ALA A 269 11.15 5.34 -17.54
CA ALA A 269 12.16 4.30 -17.38
C ALA A 269 12.06 3.32 -18.55
N GLY A 270 13.18 3.04 -19.17
CA GLY A 270 13.26 2.02 -20.22
C GLY A 270 12.92 0.62 -19.68
N PRO A 271 12.79 -0.38 -20.58
CA PRO A 271 12.64 -1.76 -20.18
C PRO A 271 13.71 -2.16 -19.17
N ILE A 272 13.36 -3.05 -18.23
CA ILE A 272 14.32 -3.56 -17.27
C ILE A 272 15.45 -4.27 -18.01
N PRO A 273 16.72 -3.86 -17.81
CA PRO A 273 17.83 -4.51 -18.50
C PRO A 273 17.95 -5.96 -18.04
N PHE A 274 17.90 -6.90 -18.99
CA PHE A 274 18.19 -8.28 -18.73
C PHE A 274 19.66 -8.46 -18.36
N ASN A 275 19.96 -9.48 -17.57
CA ASN A 275 21.31 -9.89 -17.28
C ASN A 275 21.95 -10.46 -18.56
N THR A 276 22.45 -9.60 -19.42
CA THR A 276 23.21 -10.04 -20.58
C THR A 276 24.60 -10.44 -20.13
N GLN A 277 25.09 -11.56 -20.62
CA GLN A 277 26.42 -12.11 -20.31
C GLN A 277 27.60 -11.21 -20.75
N GLN A 278 27.35 -10.01 -21.21
CA GLN A 278 28.32 -9.10 -21.77
C GLN A 278 28.68 -7.99 -20.78
N GLY A 279 29.48 -8.34 -19.80
CA GLY A 279 30.17 -7.35 -18.96
C GLY A 279 29.33 -6.76 -17.83
N LYS A 280 30.00 -6.07 -16.93
CA LYS A 280 29.37 -5.32 -15.83
C LYS A 280 28.77 -4.03 -16.38
N ASP A 281 27.47 -4.00 -16.50
CA ASP A 281 26.70 -2.81 -16.86
C ASP A 281 26.23 -2.01 -15.62
N TYR A 282 26.82 -2.27 -14.46
CA TYR A 282 26.52 -1.60 -13.18
C TYR A 282 27.81 -1.06 -12.54
N THR A 283 27.65 -0.09 -11.66
CA THR A 283 28.78 0.50 -10.92
C THR A 283 29.29 -0.48 -9.86
N ASP A 284 30.61 -0.49 -9.63
CA ASP A 284 31.22 -1.28 -8.55
C ASP A 284 30.89 -0.72 -7.16
N THR A 285 30.56 0.57 -7.07
CA THR A 285 30.23 1.24 -5.80
C THR A 285 28.76 1.09 -5.49
N GLU A 286 28.45 0.56 -4.30
CA GLU A 286 27.09 0.54 -3.76
C GLU A 286 26.73 1.91 -3.19
N GLU A 287 25.53 2.37 -3.54
CA GLU A 287 24.92 3.58 -2.97
C GLU A 287 23.82 3.17 -1.97
N THR A 288 23.59 4.02 -0.97
CA THR A 288 22.41 3.85 -0.11
C THR A 288 21.23 4.51 -0.78
N ILE A 289 20.16 3.75 -0.97
CA ILE A 289 18.89 4.25 -1.49
C ILE A 289 17.81 4.15 -0.43
N GLU A 290 16.80 4.99 -0.56
CA GLU A 290 15.62 5.02 0.28
C GLU A 290 14.40 4.58 -0.53
N LEU A 291 13.63 3.66 0.05
CA LEU A 291 12.38 3.18 -0.51
C LEU A 291 11.24 3.60 0.42
N ILE A 292 10.13 4.04 -0.16
CA ILE A 292 8.90 4.40 0.57
C ILE A 292 7.73 3.63 -0.01
N PRO A 293 6.59 3.51 0.72
CA PRO A 293 5.42 2.85 0.17
C PRO A 293 5.03 3.44 -1.20
N TYR A 294 4.72 2.58 -2.14
CA TYR A 294 4.38 2.93 -3.52
C TYR A 294 3.29 4.00 -3.63
N GLY A 295 2.31 3.99 -2.72
CA GLY A 295 1.27 5.01 -2.65
C GLY A 295 1.74 6.38 -2.14
N CYS A 296 2.95 6.48 -1.58
CA CYS A 296 3.52 7.72 -1.07
C CYS A 296 4.30 8.52 -2.12
N THR A 297 4.47 8.01 -3.33
CA THR A 297 5.22 8.69 -4.41
C THR A 297 4.43 8.73 -5.70
N THR A 298 4.65 9.76 -6.49
CA THR A 298 4.05 9.93 -7.82
C THR A 298 4.95 9.35 -8.90
N LEU A 299 6.26 9.61 -8.82
CA LEU A 299 7.25 9.00 -9.68
C LEU A 299 7.69 7.67 -9.08
N ARG A 300 7.58 6.57 -9.83
CA ARG A 300 7.58 5.22 -9.24
C ARG A 300 8.57 4.30 -9.93
N ILE A 301 9.71 4.10 -9.31
CA ILE A 301 10.63 2.99 -9.61
C ILE A 301 10.43 1.97 -8.50
N ALA A 302 9.66 0.92 -8.77
CA ALA A 302 9.27 -0.10 -7.81
C ALA A 302 9.73 -1.50 -8.22
N GLN A 303 10.22 -1.65 -9.43
CA GLN A 303 10.74 -2.90 -9.96
C GLN A 303 12.18 -2.68 -10.41
N PHE A 304 13.09 -3.41 -9.82
CA PHE A 304 14.53 -3.21 -9.96
C PHE A 304 15.18 -4.39 -10.67
N PRO A 305 16.09 -4.15 -11.63
CA PRO A 305 16.96 -5.18 -12.17
C PRO A 305 17.74 -5.90 -11.07
N VAL A 306 18.07 -7.17 -11.31
CA VAL A 306 18.91 -8.00 -10.40
C VAL A 306 20.20 -8.37 -11.09
N ARG A 307 21.35 -8.22 -10.39
CA ARG A 307 22.69 -8.47 -10.90
C ARG A 307 23.48 -9.46 -10.04
#